data_99179b29431cc08050037e4a2a5b7149
#
_entry.id   99179b29431cc08050037e4a2a5b7149
#
_cell.length_a   1.000
_cell.length_b   1.000
_cell.length_c   1.000
_cell.angle_alpha   90.00
_cell.angle_beta   90.00
_cell.angle_gamma   90.00
#
_symmetry.space_group_name_H-M   'P 1'
#
loop_
_entity.id
_entity.type
_entity.pdbx_description
1 polymer ?
#
loop_
_entity_poly.entity_id
_entity_poly.type
_entity_poly.pdbx_seq_one_letter_code
_entity_poly.pdbx_strand_id
1 'polypeptide(L)'
;GAKVRLNTDGLGNLFHRRNILPELSKYIDAISISLNADTEAAYIKHCQPKLPKAYAAVRDFIELAPQYINSVSVSAINGLSEVNIEQCRQIAINAGCHFTERQLDIVG
;
A
#
# COMPACT_ATOMS: atom_id res chain seq x y z
N GLY A 1 4.35 -25.80 -3.86
CA GLY A 1 5.51 -24.95 -3.74
C GLY A 1 5.40 -23.89 -2.67
N ALA A 2 6.51 -23.29 -2.33
CA ALA A 2 6.53 -22.22 -1.34
C ALA A 2 5.80 -20.99 -1.84
N LYS A 3 4.99 -20.40 -0.96
CA LYS A 3 4.31 -19.14 -1.28
C LYS A 3 5.29 -17.99 -1.11
N VAL A 4 5.30 -17.09 -2.09
CA VAL A 4 6.15 -15.92 -2.06
C VAL A 4 5.32 -14.68 -1.75
N ARG A 5 5.73 -13.94 -0.72
CA ARG A 5 5.09 -12.70 -0.30
C ARG A 5 6.01 -11.52 -0.58
N LEU A 6 5.44 -10.46 -1.17
CA LEU A 6 6.16 -9.22 -1.42
C LEU A 6 5.60 -8.11 -0.54
N ASN A 7 6.49 -7.35 0.10
CA ASN A 7 6.11 -6.10 0.77
C ASN A 7 6.55 -4.94 -0.11
N THR A 8 5.67 -3.97 -0.32
CA THR A 8 5.94 -2.87 -1.24
C THR A 8 5.34 -1.56 -0.73
N ASP A 9 5.90 -0.45 -1.18
CA ASP A 9 5.34 0.88 -0.94
C ASP A 9 4.28 1.27 -1.99
N GLY A 10 4.01 0.40 -2.97
CA GLY A 10 2.98 0.63 -3.98
C GLY A 10 3.38 1.56 -5.11
N LEU A 11 4.66 1.87 -5.25
CA LEU A 11 5.14 2.83 -6.25
C LEU A 11 5.73 2.18 -7.50
N GLY A 12 5.67 0.85 -7.59
CA GLY A 12 6.29 0.13 -8.71
C GLY A 12 5.74 0.54 -10.07
N ASN A 13 4.41 0.66 -10.18
CA ASN A 13 3.79 1.06 -11.45
C ASN A 13 4.18 2.47 -11.86
N LEU A 14 4.26 3.39 -10.90
CA LEU A 14 4.70 4.75 -11.17
C LEU A 14 6.16 4.80 -11.60
N PHE A 15 7.02 4.08 -10.87
CA PHE A 15 8.45 4.04 -11.14
C PHE A 15 8.74 3.49 -12.54
N HIS A 16 8.08 2.40 -12.91
CA HIS A 16 8.30 1.73 -14.21
C HIS A 16 7.45 2.32 -15.33
N ARG A 17 6.54 3.25 -15.01
CA ARG A 17 5.61 3.87 -15.97
C ARG A 17 4.79 2.84 -16.72
N ARG A 18 4.46 1.73 -16.07
CA ARG A 18 3.59 0.69 -16.61
C ARG A 18 3.06 -0.17 -15.47
N ASN A 19 2.04 -0.94 -15.76
CA ASN A 19 1.49 -1.87 -14.78
C ASN A 19 2.36 -3.12 -14.71
N ILE A 20 3.07 -3.29 -13.59
CA ILE A 20 3.97 -4.43 -13.36
C ILE A 20 3.25 -5.62 -12.70
N LEU A 21 2.00 -5.45 -12.27
CA LEU A 21 1.26 -6.49 -11.54
C LEU A 21 1.09 -7.79 -12.34
N PRO A 22 0.81 -7.75 -13.66
CA PRO A 22 0.73 -9.00 -14.42
C PRO A 22 2.01 -9.82 -14.38
N GLU A 23 3.18 -9.16 -14.40
CA GLU A 23 4.46 -9.86 -14.30
C GLU A 23 4.68 -10.38 -12.89
N LEU A 24 4.41 -9.56 -11.86
CA LEU A 24 4.59 -9.96 -10.48
C LEU A 24 3.71 -11.17 -10.13
N SER A 25 2.50 -11.23 -10.69
CA SER A 25 1.57 -12.31 -10.38
C SER A 25 2.09 -13.70 -10.77
N LYS A 26 3.10 -13.76 -11.63
CA LYS A 26 3.73 -15.02 -12.01
C LYS A 26 4.68 -15.55 -10.93
N TYR A 27 5.14 -14.69 -10.03
CA TYR A 27 6.18 -15.03 -9.06
C TYR A 27 5.74 -14.92 -7.61
N ILE A 28 4.67 -14.17 -7.32
CA ILE A 28 4.21 -13.93 -5.96
C ILE A 28 2.76 -14.34 -5.78
N ASP A 29 2.44 -14.83 -4.58
CA ASP A 29 1.08 -15.27 -4.22
C ASP A 29 0.38 -14.27 -3.33
N ALA A 30 1.15 -13.43 -2.65
CA ALA A 30 0.62 -12.45 -1.71
C ALA A 30 1.44 -11.16 -1.79
N ILE A 31 0.75 -10.04 -1.61
CA ILE A 31 1.39 -8.73 -1.60
C ILE A 31 0.84 -7.92 -0.43
N SER A 32 1.74 -7.21 0.26
CA SER A 32 1.38 -6.27 1.32
C SER A 32 1.82 -4.88 0.90
N ILE A 33 0.88 -3.95 0.85
CA ILE A 33 1.10 -2.60 0.35
C ILE A 33 1.02 -1.62 1.50
N SER A 34 2.06 -0.81 1.69
CA SER A 34 2.09 0.21 2.73
C SER A 34 1.40 1.46 2.24
N LEU A 35 0.20 1.74 2.76
CA LEU A 35 -0.56 2.95 2.44
C LEU A 35 -0.08 4.15 3.27
N ASN A 36 0.08 3.94 4.55
CA ASN A 36 0.63 4.87 5.54
C ASN A 36 -0.21 6.11 5.84
N ALA A 37 -1.08 6.55 4.95
CA ALA A 37 -1.91 7.72 5.19
C ALA A 37 -3.23 7.64 4.43
N ASP A 38 -4.26 8.28 4.99
CA ASP A 38 -5.59 8.33 4.39
C ASP A 38 -5.79 9.54 3.47
N THR A 39 -4.86 10.50 3.50
CA THR A 39 -4.88 11.69 2.63
C THR A 39 -3.53 11.94 2.01
N GLU A 40 -3.52 12.64 0.88
CA GLU A 40 -2.28 13.01 0.22
C GLU A 40 -1.41 13.91 1.10
N ALA A 41 -2.03 14.87 1.79
CA ALA A 41 -1.27 15.78 2.65
C ALA A 41 -0.53 15.03 3.76
N ALA A 42 -1.20 14.09 4.42
CA ALA A 42 -0.58 13.29 5.47
C ALA A 42 0.50 12.37 4.89
N TYR A 43 0.26 11.79 3.71
CA TYR A 43 1.23 10.95 3.03
C TYR A 43 2.51 11.74 2.73
N ILE A 44 2.38 12.93 2.16
CA ILE A 44 3.53 13.77 1.85
C ILE A 44 4.30 14.14 3.12
N LYS A 45 3.57 14.48 4.19
CA LYS A 45 4.18 14.85 5.46
C LYS A 45 5.06 13.73 6.03
N HIS A 46 4.56 12.49 6.02
CA HIS A 46 5.24 11.37 6.68
C HIS A 46 6.18 10.60 5.78
N CYS A 47 5.88 10.49 4.50
CA CYS A 47 6.64 9.67 3.55
C CYS A 47 7.64 10.47 2.72
N GLN A 48 7.41 11.78 2.55
CA GLN A 48 8.26 12.66 1.77
C GLN A 48 8.67 12.04 0.42
N PRO A 49 7.68 11.72 -0.43
CA PRO A 49 7.96 10.99 -1.67
C PRO A 49 8.81 11.82 -2.63
N LYS A 50 9.71 11.14 -3.34
CA LYS A 50 10.57 11.79 -4.34
C LYS A 50 9.90 11.91 -5.70
N LEU A 51 8.89 11.08 -5.96
CA LEU A 51 8.17 11.09 -7.23
C LEU A 51 6.88 11.90 -7.10
N PRO A 52 6.53 12.70 -8.12
CA PRO A 52 5.26 13.41 -8.11
C PRO A 52 4.10 12.43 -8.22
N LYS A 53 2.95 12.80 -7.66
CA LYS A 53 1.73 11.99 -7.69
C LYS A 53 1.88 10.61 -7.04
N ALA A 54 2.81 10.49 -6.08
CA ALA A 54 3.09 9.20 -5.45
C ALA A 54 1.86 8.66 -4.70
N TYR A 55 1.13 9.51 -3.98
CA TYR A 55 -0.04 9.05 -3.24
C TYR A 55 -1.12 8.50 -4.16
N ALA A 56 -1.41 9.19 -5.26
CA ALA A 56 -2.37 8.71 -6.25
C ALA A 56 -1.92 7.36 -6.82
N ALA A 57 -0.61 7.19 -7.05
CA ALA A 57 -0.07 5.94 -7.57
C ALA A 57 -0.24 4.79 -6.58
N VAL A 58 -0.01 5.03 -5.28
CA VAL A 58 -0.24 4.01 -4.24
C VAL A 58 -1.71 3.61 -4.22
N ARG A 59 -2.63 4.59 -4.27
CA ARG A 59 -4.06 4.32 -4.28
C ARG A 59 -4.47 3.49 -5.50
N ASP A 60 -3.97 3.85 -6.68
CA ASP A 60 -4.24 3.09 -7.91
C ASP A 60 -3.68 1.67 -7.83
N PHE A 61 -2.49 1.51 -7.26
CA PHE A 61 -1.87 0.21 -7.11
C PHE A 61 -2.72 -0.69 -6.19
N ILE A 62 -3.25 -0.14 -5.10
CA ILE A 62 -4.14 -0.85 -4.18
C ILE A 62 -5.41 -1.32 -4.91
N GLU A 63 -5.98 -0.47 -5.76
CA GLU A 63 -7.18 -0.81 -6.53
C GLU A 63 -6.91 -1.92 -7.55
N LEU A 64 -5.74 -1.91 -8.17
CA LEU A 64 -5.39 -2.86 -9.23
C LEU A 64 -4.94 -4.21 -8.69
N ALA A 65 -4.23 -4.23 -7.56
CA ALA A 65 -3.55 -5.44 -7.09
C ALA A 65 -4.48 -6.66 -6.94
N PRO A 66 -5.71 -6.53 -6.38
CA PRO A 66 -6.58 -7.70 -6.24
C PRO A 66 -7.00 -8.34 -7.56
N GLN A 67 -6.86 -7.65 -8.67
CA GLN A 67 -7.19 -8.20 -9.98
C GLN A 67 -6.12 -9.17 -10.49
N TYR A 68 -4.93 -9.13 -9.93
CA TYR A 68 -3.78 -9.93 -10.38
C TYR A 68 -3.22 -10.86 -9.32
N ILE A 69 -3.35 -10.49 -8.04
CA ILE A 69 -2.75 -11.22 -6.92
C ILE A 69 -3.86 -11.73 -6.02
N ASN A 70 -3.80 -13.01 -5.62
CA ASN A 70 -4.85 -13.64 -4.84
C ASN A 70 -4.98 -13.10 -3.42
N SER A 71 -3.87 -12.77 -2.78
CA SER A 71 -3.87 -12.29 -1.41
C SER A 71 -3.24 -10.91 -1.35
N VAL A 72 -4.08 -9.89 -1.15
CA VAL A 72 -3.61 -8.50 -1.07
C VAL A 72 -4.00 -7.92 0.29
N SER A 73 -3.02 -7.39 1.01
CA SER A 73 -3.25 -6.66 2.23
C SER A 73 -2.67 -5.25 2.13
N VAL A 74 -3.29 -4.34 2.86
CA VAL A 74 -2.86 -2.95 2.94
C VAL A 74 -2.53 -2.67 4.40
N SER A 75 -1.43 -1.98 4.66
CA SER A 75 -1.05 -1.64 6.02
C SER A 75 -0.91 -0.14 6.21
N ALA A 76 -1.13 0.30 7.44
CA ALA A 76 -0.90 1.67 7.87
C ALA A 76 -0.49 1.66 9.34
N ILE A 77 0.20 2.72 9.74
CA ILE A 77 0.70 2.86 11.11
C ILE A 77 -0.25 3.73 11.91
N ASN A 78 -0.76 3.18 13.01
CA ASN A 78 -1.57 3.93 13.96
C ASN A 78 -0.66 4.76 14.86
N GLY A 79 -1.02 6.01 15.08
CA GLY A 79 -0.28 6.91 15.96
C GLY A 79 0.44 8.04 15.24
N LEU A 80 0.46 8.04 13.91
CA LEU A 80 1.02 9.15 13.15
C LEU A 80 0.04 10.34 13.15
N SER A 81 0.58 11.55 13.32
CA SER A 81 -0.26 12.76 13.32
C SER A 81 -0.94 12.93 11.96
N GLU A 82 -2.20 13.41 12.01
CA GLU A 82 -3.00 13.68 10.82
C GLU A 82 -3.38 12.45 9.99
N VAL A 83 -3.06 11.24 10.47
CA VAL A 83 -3.48 10.00 9.82
C VAL A 83 -4.66 9.41 10.57
N ASN A 84 -5.76 9.19 9.85
CA ASN A 84 -6.95 8.54 10.38
C ASN A 84 -6.90 7.06 10.00
N ILE A 85 -6.63 6.21 10.99
CA ILE A 85 -6.44 4.78 10.75
C ILE A 85 -7.72 4.10 10.23
N GLU A 86 -8.90 4.56 10.68
CA GLU A 86 -10.16 3.99 10.21
C GLU A 86 -10.40 4.31 8.73
N GLN A 87 -10.00 5.50 8.28
CA GLN A 87 -10.10 5.83 6.87
C GLN A 87 -9.14 4.98 6.02
N CYS A 88 -7.94 4.71 6.55
CA CYS A 88 -7.01 3.78 5.89
C CYS A 88 -7.62 2.39 5.75
N ARG A 89 -8.29 1.91 6.80
CA ARG A 89 -9.00 0.63 6.78
C ARG A 89 -10.08 0.63 5.70
N GLN A 90 -10.87 1.70 5.61
CA GLN A 90 -11.93 1.79 4.61
C GLN A 90 -11.38 1.79 3.18
N ILE A 91 -10.26 2.46 2.96
CA ILE A 91 -9.62 2.44 1.64
C ILE A 91 -9.27 1.01 1.25
N ALA A 92 -8.70 0.24 2.16
CA ALA A 92 -8.35 -1.15 1.90
C ALA A 92 -9.58 -2.01 1.62
N ILE A 93 -10.59 -1.92 2.47
CA ILE A 93 -11.82 -2.71 2.35
C ILE A 93 -12.55 -2.39 1.05
N ASN A 94 -12.66 -1.11 0.70
CA ASN A 94 -13.34 -0.68 -0.51
C ASN A 94 -12.64 -1.18 -1.78
N ALA A 95 -11.33 -1.40 -1.70
CA ALA A 95 -10.56 -1.95 -2.81
C ALA A 95 -10.57 -3.49 -2.86
N GLY A 96 -11.20 -4.13 -1.88
CA GLY A 96 -11.24 -5.60 -1.80
C GLY A 96 -10.00 -6.22 -1.18
N CYS A 97 -9.28 -5.45 -0.36
CA CYS A 97 -8.06 -5.90 0.28
C CYS A 97 -8.26 -6.16 1.77
N HIS A 98 -7.39 -6.96 2.36
CA HIS A 98 -7.28 -7.07 3.81
C HIS A 98 -6.58 -5.83 4.36
N PHE A 99 -6.80 -5.52 5.64
CA PHE A 99 -6.14 -4.40 6.27
C PHE A 99 -5.37 -4.86 7.50
N THR A 100 -4.13 -4.40 7.64
CA THR A 100 -3.29 -4.65 8.80
C THR A 100 -2.90 -3.32 9.44
N GLU A 101 -3.29 -3.13 10.69
CA GLU A 101 -2.89 -1.97 11.47
C GLU A 101 -1.59 -2.27 12.18
N ARG A 102 -0.61 -1.37 12.05
CA ARG A 102 0.65 -1.45 12.78
C ARG A 102 0.68 -0.34 13.83
N GLN A 103 1.26 -0.65 14.99
CA GLN A 103 1.44 0.35 16.02
C GLN A 103 2.75 1.07 15.82
N LEU A 104 2.74 2.37 16.10
CA LEU A 104 3.96 3.17 16.07
C LEU A 104 4.83 2.76 17.26
N ASP A 105 6.00 2.17 16.97
CA ASP A 105 6.96 1.80 18.00
C ASP A 105 7.77 3.03 18.40
N ILE A 106 7.53 3.52 19.59
CA ILE A 106 8.36 4.56 20.17
C ILE A 106 9.38 3.83 21.04
N VAL A 107 10.57 3.64 20.50
CA VAL A 107 11.67 3.08 21.27
C VAL A 107 12.32 4.23 21.99
N GLY A 108 12.04 4.28 23.27
CA GLY A 108 12.58 5.32 24.13
C GLY A 108 14.06 5.14 24.42
#